data_1b10f447689decfd66913f83c5e8fc7b
#
_entry.id   1b10f447689decfd66913f83c5e8fc7b
#
_cell.length_a   1.000
_cell.length_b   1.000
_cell.length_c   1.000
_cell.angle_alpha   90.00
_cell.angle_beta   90.00
_cell.angle_gamma   90.00
#
_symmetry.space_group_name_H-M   'P 1'
#
loop_
_entity.id
_entity.type
_entity.pdbx_description
1 polymer ?
#
loop_
_entity_poly.entity_id
_entity_poly.type
_entity_poly.pdbx_seq_one_letter_code
_entity_poly.pdbx_strand_id
1 'polypeptide(L)'
;MNEAIRQVTHVQNIRYDKAEERLYIIDQTLLPNEEKEIELRTVEEMIEAIKMLRIRGAPAIGICAGYCMYALARDIDAKDNETFYRKLQIDGELLGAARPTAVNLRWAVEEMLDTAKAHLKDDRAELLEALYRKAVDIHEDDIAKCTAISEYGLSLLKDGDG
;
A
#
# COMPACT_ATOMS: atom_id res chain seq x y z
N MET A 1 -19.67 -18.32 11.77
CA MET A 1 -18.21 -18.03 11.78
C MET A 1 -17.85 -17.61 13.19
N ASN A 2 -16.91 -18.31 13.84
CA ASN A 2 -16.57 -18.12 15.25
C ASN A 2 -15.95 -16.73 15.47
N GLU A 3 -16.29 -16.06 16.59
CA GLU A 3 -15.83 -14.71 16.92
C GLU A 3 -14.28 -14.61 16.97
N ALA A 4 -13.62 -15.70 17.38
CA ALA A 4 -12.17 -15.83 17.35
C ALA A 4 -11.58 -15.78 15.92
N ILE A 5 -12.28 -16.33 14.93
CA ILE A 5 -11.88 -16.29 13.51
C ILE A 5 -12.05 -14.87 12.95
N ARG A 6 -13.08 -14.13 13.38
CA ARG A 6 -13.26 -12.71 13.00
C ARG A 6 -12.13 -11.82 13.53
N GLN A 7 -11.60 -12.06 14.73
CA GLN A 7 -10.48 -11.28 15.27
C GLN A 7 -9.17 -11.52 14.50
N VAL A 8 -8.92 -12.76 14.05
CA VAL A 8 -7.71 -13.09 13.28
C VAL A 8 -7.75 -12.56 11.84
N THR A 9 -8.94 -12.38 11.25
CA THR A 9 -9.11 -11.93 9.86
C THR A 9 -9.14 -10.40 9.69
N HIS A 10 -9.00 -9.62 10.77
CA HIS A 10 -9.05 -8.15 10.71
C HIS A 10 -7.74 -7.44 11.10
N VAL A 11 -6.61 -8.16 11.10
CA VAL A 11 -5.31 -7.51 11.30
C VAL A 11 -4.97 -6.71 10.04
N GLN A 12 -5.11 -5.39 10.13
CA GLN A 12 -4.67 -4.48 9.07
C GLN A 12 -3.18 -4.18 9.28
N ASN A 13 -2.33 -4.89 8.55
CA ASN A 13 -0.89 -4.66 8.58
C ASN A 13 -0.45 -3.35 7.89
N ILE A 14 -1.35 -2.73 7.13
CA ILE A 14 -1.18 -1.42 6.48
C ILE A 14 -2.50 -0.68 6.60
N ARG A 15 -2.46 0.55 7.08
CA ARG A 15 -3.63 1.40 7.24
C ARG A 15 -3.31 2.84 6.86
N TYR A 16 -4.10 3.40 5.96
CA TYR A 16 -4.10 4.84 5.72
C TYR A 16 -5.29 5.48 6.43
N ASP A 17 -5.01 6.35 7.40
CA ASP A 17 -6.05 7.11 8.10
C ASP A 17 -6.35 8.39 7.31
N LYS A 18 -7.52 8.42 6.66
CA LYS A 18 -7.92 9.57 5.83
C LYS A 18 -8.25 10.81 6.67
N ALA A 19 -8.69 10.66 7.92
CA ALA A 19 -9.03 11.77 8.80
C ALA A 19 -7.78 12.45 9.38
N GLU A 20 -6.78 11.65 9.75
CA GLU A 20 -5.48 12.11 10.22
C GLU A 20 -4.49 12.35 9.08
N GLU A 21 -4.81 11.84 7.88
CA GLU A 21 -3.98 11.89 6.69
C GLU A 21 -2.61 11.21 6.88
N ARG A 22 -2.61 10.05 7.56
CA ARG A 22 -1.40 9.34 7.99
C ARG A 22 -1.38 7.89 7.54
N LEU A 23 -0.18 7.44 7.18
CA LEU A 23 0.09 6.05 6.81
C LEU A 23 0.73 5.31 8.00
N TYR A 24 0.12 4.20 8.37
CA TYR A 24 0.60 3.31 9.43
C TYR A 24 0.87 1.91 8.89
N ILE A 25 1.90 1.27 9.42
CA ILE A 25 2.19 -0.15 9.21
C ILE A 25 2.46 -0.85 10.54
N ILE A 26 2.20 -2.15 10.61
CA ILE A 26 2.71 -2.98 11.69
C ILE A 26 4.18 -3.29 11.39
N ASP A 27 5.08 -2.99 12.33
CA ASP A 27 6.49 -3.36 12.22
C ASP A 27 6.65 -4.88 12.39
N GLN A 28 6.70 -5.59 11.26
CA GLN A 28 6.77 -7.05 11.24
C GLN A 28 8.12 -7.60 11.73
N THR A 29 9.13 -6.75 11.94
CA THR A 29 10.43 -7.19 12.49
C THR A 29 10.34 -7.51 13.98
N LEU A 30 9.33 -6.98 14.66
CA LEU A 30 9.10 -7.18 16.10
C LEU A 30 8.22 -8.39 16.40
N LEU A 31 7.50 -8.91 15.40
CA LEU A 31 6.61 -10.06 15.55
C LEU A 31 7.42 -11.36 15.78
N PRO A 32 6.91 -12.32 16.57
CA PRO A 32 5.64 -12.32 17.29
C PRO A 32 5.72 -11.71 18.70
N ASN A 33 6.89 -11.20 19.13
CA ASN A 33 7.13 -10.78 20.50
C ASN A 33 6.43 -9.46 20.85
N GLU A 34 6.32 -8.57 19.88
CA GLU A 34 5.69 -7.25 20.03
C GLU A 34 4.90 -6.92 18.76
N GLU A 35 3.64 -6.48 18.90
CA GLU A 35 2.87 -5.88 17.84
C GLU A 35 2.91 -4.36 18.01
N LYS A 36 3.59 -3.71 17.07
CA LYS A 36 3.79 -2.26 17.11
C LYS A 36 3.42 -1.63 15.77
N GLU A 37 2.49 -0.69 15.83
CA GLU A 37 2.18 0.17 14.69
C GLU A 37 3.18 1.34 14.65
N ILE A 38 3.72 1.62 13.47
CA ILE A 38 4.60 2.76 13.22
C ILE A 38 4.03 3.61 12.09
N GLU A 39 4.19 4.92 12.20
CA GLU A 39 3.79 5.89 11.18
C GLU A 39 4.93 6.09 10.18
N LEU A 40 4.58 6.20 8.89
CA LEU A 40 5.50 6.51 7.79
C LEU A 40 5.15 7.89 7.23
N ARG A 41 6.05 8.86 7.39
CA ARG A 41 5.82 10.28 7.03
C ARG A 41 6.65 10.74 5.85
N THR A 42 7.89 10.29 5.77
CA THR A 42 8.84 10.75 4.76
C THR A 42 9.23 9.63 3.80
N VAL A 43 9.71 9.98 2.62
CA VAL A 43 10.19 8.99 1.64
C VAL A 43 11.33 8.14 2.22
N GLU A 44 12.18 8.70 3.06
CA GLU A 44 13.27 7.99 3.71
C GLU A 44 12.76 6.92 4.69
N GLU A 45 11.74 7.25 5.51
CA GLU A 45 11.08 6.31 6.43
C GLU A 45 10.40 5.18 5.66
N MET A 46 9.71 5.50 4.55
CA MET A 46 9.07 4.53 3.67
C MET A 46 10.09 3.58 3.03
N ILE A 47 11.20 4.12 2.52
CA ILE A 47 12.31 3.34 1.95
C ILE A 47 12.94 2.45 3.04
N GLU A 48 13.18 2.99 4.22
CA GLU A 48 13.75 2.22 5.35
C GLU A 48 12.83 1.07 5.74
N ALA A 49 11.53 1.32 5.90
CA ALA A 49 10.56 0.30 6.27
C ALA A 49 10.52 -0.87 5.27
N ILE A 50 10.64 -0.58 3.97
CA ILE A 50 10.69 -1.60 2.91
C ILE A 50 12.04 -2.33 2.92
N LYS A 51 13.16 -1.61 3.03
CA LYS A 51 14.52 -2.20 3.04
C LYS A 51 14.76 -3.08 4.25
N MET A 52 14.33 -2.62 5.43
CA MET A 52 14.53 -3.31 6.69
C MET A 52 13.48 -4.40 6.95
N LEU A 53 12.57 -4.63 5.99
CA LEU A 53 11.51 -5.63 6.09
C LEU A 53 10.54 -5.37 7.25
N ARG A 54 10.35 -4.11 7.66
CA ARG A 54 9.29 -3.74 8.61
C ARG A 54 7.92 -4.01 7.99
N ILE A 55 7.82 -3.82 6.67
CA ILE A 55 6.75 -4.36 5.84
C ILE A 55 7.32 -5.40 4.88
N ARG A 56 6.75 -6.59 4.84
CA ARG A 56 7.16 -7.72 3.99
C ARG A 56 5.96 -8.53 3.52
N GLY A 57 6.20 -9.35 2.50
CA GLY A 57 5.16 -10.07 1.76
C GLY A 57 4.88 -9.37 0.44
N ALA A 58 4.87 -10.14 -0.67
CA ALA A 58 4.79 -9.56 -2.00
C ALA A 58 3.57 -8.64 -2.19
N PRO A 59 2.32 -9.03 -1.84
CA PRO A 59 1.18 -8.13 -1.96
C PRO A 59 1.27 -6.95 -0.99
N ALA A 60 1.63 -7.19 0.26
CA ALA A 60 1.68 -6.15 1.29
C ALA A 60 2.67 -5.03 0.93
N ILE A 61 3.83 -5.35 0.31
CA ILE A 61 4.78 -4.33 -0.17
C ILE A 61 4.15 -3.49 -1.29
N GLY A 62 3.37 -4.10 -2.19
CA GLY A 62 2.65 -3.37 -3.25
C GLY A 62 1.56 -2.45 -2.69
N ILE A 63 0.75 -2.94 -1.75
CA ILE A 63 -0.29 -2.15 -1.05
C ILE A 63 0.36 -0.95 -0.33
N CYS A 64 1.43 -1.22 0.43
CA CYS A 64 2.19 -0.17 1.12
C CYS A 64 2.71 0.87 0.14
N ALA A 65 3.26 0.45 -1.00
CA ALA A 65 3.76 1.37 -2.02
C ALA A 65 2.65 2.26 -2.59
N GLY A 66 1.47 1.73 -2.84
CA GLY A 66 0.30 2.51 -3.28
C GLY A 66 -0.03 3.64 -2.30
N TYR A 67 -0.15 3.33 -1.01
CA TYR A 67 -0.40 4.35 0.02
C TYR A 67 0.80 5.29 0.24
N CYS A 68 2.04 4.81 0.15
CA CYS A 68 3.23 5.66 0.20
C CYS A 68 3.21 6.71 -0.92
N MET A 69 2.95 6.29 -2.16
CA MET A 69 2.86 7.20 -3.30
C MET A 69 1.76 8.25 -3.12
N TYR A 70 0.59 7.85 -2.58
CA TYR A 70 -0.47 8.81 -2.27
C TYR A 70 -0.07 9.78 -1.16
N ALA A 71 0.51 9.30 -0.07
CA ALA A 71 0.97 10.14 1.04
C ALA A 71 2.01 11.17 0.57
N LEU A 72 3.00 10.74 -0.21
CA LEU A 72 4.00 11.62 -0.82
C LEU A 72 3.37 12.64 -1.78
N ALA A 73 2.42 12.20 -2.61
CA ALA A 73 1.72 13.07 -3.55
C ALA A 73 1.03 14.26 -2.87
N ARG A 74 0.42 14.03 -1.70
CA ARG A 74 -0.25 15.10 -0.93
C ARG A 74 0.70 16.21 -0.49
N ASP A 75 1.93 15.85 -0.16
CA ASP A 75 2.93 16.77 0.38
C ASP A 75 3.72 17.49 -0.71
N ILE A 76 3.49 17.15 -1.99
CA ILE A 76 4.14 17.81 -3.11
C ILE A 76 3.59 19.23 -3.32
N ASP A 77 4.41 20.24 -2.95
CA ASP A 77 4.18 21.63 -3.38
C ASP A 77 4.64 21.83 -4.82
N ALA A 78 3.69 22.11 -5.73
CA ALA A 78 3.97 22.35 -7.14
C ALA A 78 2.96 23.32 -7.74
N LYS A 79 3.46 24.24 -8.58
CA LYS A 79 2.66 25.28 -9.23
C LYS A 79 1.68 24.75 -10.30
N ASP A 80 1.99 23.60 -10.90
CA ASP A 80 1.23 22.93 -11.93
C ASP A 80 1.34 21.41 -11.84
N ASN A 81 0.45 20.68 -12.53
CA ASN A 81 0.41 19.24 -12.48
C ASN A 81 1.58 18.56 -13.21
N GLU A 82 2.22 19.22 -14.18
CA GLU A 82 3.42 18.69 -14.83
C GLU A 82 4.62 18.69 -13.86
N THR A 83 4.80 19.78 -13.11
CA THR A 83 5.83 19.89 -12.08
C THR A 83 5.54 18.91 -10.93
N PHE A 84 4.28 18.77 -10.53
CA PHE A 84 3.84 17.79 -9.55
C PHE A 84 4.22 16.36 -9.97
N TYR A 85 3.85 15.98 -11.19
CA TYR A 85 4.09 14.65 -11.73
C TYR A 85 5.58 14.30 -11.75
N ARG A 86 6.44 15.25 -12.17
CA ARG A 86 7.90 15.04 -12.17
C ARG A 86 8.45 14.79 -10.78
N LYS A 87 7.95 15.50 -9.76
CA LYS A 87 8.36 15.26 -8.37
C LYS A 87 7.90 13.90 -7.90
N LEU A 88 6.63 13.54 -8.17
CA LEU A 88 6.08 12.24 -7.83
C LEU A 88 6.83 11.09 -8.52
N GLN A 89 7.30 11.29 -9.77
CA GLN A 89 8.16 10.32 -10.46
C GLN A 89 9.49 10.09 -9.72
N ILE A 90 10.13 11.16 -9.24
CA ILE A 90 11.39 11.06 -8.48
C ILE A 90 11.17 10.25 -7.21
N ASP A 91 10.11 10.55 -6.45
CA ASP A 91 9.76 9.82 -5.23
C ASP A 91 9.45 8.34 -5.54
N GLY A 92 8.73 8.08 -6.63
CA GLY A 92 8.42 6.73 -7.10
C GLY A 92 9.68 5.93 -7.49
N GLU A 93 10.63 6.57 -8.17
CA GLU A 93 11.93 5.94 -8.51
C GLU A 93 12.74 5.59 -7.26
N LEU A 94 12.80 6.49 -6.28
CA LEU A 94 13.47 6.26 -5.00
C LEU A 94 12.82 5.10 -4.24
N LEU A 95 11.49 5.10 -4.15
CA LEU A 95 10.73 4.05 -3.48
C LEU A 95 10.90 2.70 -4.18
N GLY A 96 10.77 2.66 -5.51
CA GLY A 96 10.95 1.45 -6.33
C GLY A 96 12.36 0.85 -6.23
N ALA A 97 13.38 1.70 -6.05
CA ALA A 97 14.75 1.27 -5.84
C ALA A 97 15.02 0.69 -4.45
N ALA A 98 14.08 0.80 -3.49
CA ALA A 98 14.26 0.25 -2.14
C ALA A 98 14.46 -1.27 -2.16
N ARG A 99 13.73 -1.99 -3.05
CA ARG A 99 13.92 -3.42 -3.30
C ARG A 99 13.72 -3.74 -4.78
N PRO A 100 14.78 -3.72 -5.60
CA PRO A 100 14.68 -3.83 -7.06
C PRO A 100 14.05 -5.14 -7.56
N THR A 101 14.09 -6.19 -6.74
CA THR A 101 13.51 -7.52 -7.06
C THR A 101 12.04 -7.67 -6.63
N ALA A 102 11.48 -6.69 -5.92
CA ALA A 102 10.10 -6.74 -5.45
C ALA A 102 9.15 -6.28 -6.59
N VAL A 103 8.67 -7.24 -7.39
CA VAL A 103 7.82 -6.97 -8.55
C VAL A 103 6.59 -6.13 -8.18
N ASN A 104 5.89 -6.47 -7.11
CA ASN A 104 4.68 -5.75 -6.70
C ASN A 104 4.96 -4.31 -6.22
N LEU A 105 6.16 -4.04 -5.68
CA LEU A 105 6.57 -2.68 -5.34
C LEU A 105 6.60 -1.81 -6.60
N ARG A 106 7.33 -2.28 -7.62
CA ARG A 106 7.47 -1.55 -8.87
C ARG A 106 6.12 -1.39 -9.58
N TRP A 107 5.36 -2.48 -9.68
CA TRP A 107 4.03 -2.47 -10.28
C TRP A 107 3.12 -1.43 -9.61
N ALA A 108 3.04 -1.39 -8.28
CA ALA A 108 2.19 -0.43 -7.59
C ALA A 108 2.64 1.02 -7.81
N VAL A 109 3.95 1.28 -7.82
CA VAL A 109 4.49 2.62 -8.15
C VAL A 109 4.10 3.01 -9.58
N GLU A 110 4.23 2.10 -10.56
CA GLU A 110 3.85 2.35 -11.96
C GLU A 110 2.34 2.63 -12.09
N GLU A 111 1.47 1.84 -11.43
CA GLU A 111 0.02 2.07 -11.41
C GLU A 111 -0.34 3.46 -10.85
N MET A 112 0.35 3.89 -9.79
CA MET A 112 0.14 5.21 -9.19
C MET A 112 0.61 6.33 -10.13
N LEU A 113 1.76 6.17 -10.79
CA LEU A 113 2.26 7.13 -11.76
C LEU A 113 1.38 7.22 -13.01
N ASP A 114 0.90 6.09 -13.52
CA ASP A 114 -0.03 6.07 -14.66
C ASP A 114 -1.36 6.75 -14.32
N THR A 115 -1.86 6.53 -13.09
CA THR A 115 -3.03 7.24 -12.59
C THR A 115 -2.80 8.75 -12.53
N ALA A 116 -1.68 9.20 -11.95
CA ALA A 116 -1.34 10.62 -11.91
C ALA A 116 -1.26 11.22 -13.32
N LYS A 117 -0.63 10.51 -14.25
CA LYS A 117 -0.48 10.93 -15.65
C LYS A 117 -1.81 11.06 -16.39
N ALA A 118 -2.76 10.15 -16.12
CA ALA A 118 -4.09 10.21 -16.72
C ALA A 118 -4.88 11.46 -16.28
N HIS A 119 -4.62 11.94 -15.05
CA HIS A 119 -5.32 13.05 -14.41
C HIS A 119 -4.56 14.39 -14.43
N LEU A 120 -3.53 14.55 -15.27
CA LEU A 120 -2.74 15.79 -15.36
C LEU A 120 -3.54 17.03 -15.77
N LYS A 121 -4.68 16.84 -16.44
CA LYS A 121 -5.54 17.94 -16.91
C LYS A 121 -6.63 18.32 -15.91
N ASP A 122 -6.84 17.51 -14.89
CA ASP A 122 -7.85 17.71 -13.85
C ASP A 122 -7.34 18.73 -12.83
N ASP A 123 -8.20 19.20 -11.95
CA ASP A 123 -7.71 20.00 -10.84
C ASP A 123 -6.91 19.14 -9.85
N ARG A 124 -6.12 19.79 -8.98
CA ARG A 124 -5.24 19.08 -8.04
C ARG A 124 -6.01 18.21 -7.05
N ALA A 125 -7.21 18.61 -6.64
CA ALA A 125 -8.01 17.85 -5.69
C ALA A 125 -8.56 16.58 -6.34
N GLU A 126 -9.02 16.67 -7.59
CA GLU A 126 -9.47 15.52 -8.38
C GLU A 126 -8.34 14.53 -8.65
N LEU A 127 -7.14 15.03 -9.00
CA LEU A 127 -5.95 14.20 -9.19
C LEU A 127 -5.56 13.47 -7.91
N LEU A 128 -5.54 14.15 -6.77
CA LEU A 128 -5.23 13.52 -5.47
C LEU A 128 -6.29 12.51 -5.06
N GLU A 129 -7.57 12.78 -5.29
CA GLU A 129 -8.64 11.82 -5.01
C GLU A 129 -8.54 10.58 -5.92
N ALA A 130 -8.15 10.75 -7.18
CA ALA A 130 -7.89 9.62 -8.09
C ALA A 130 -6.73 8.75 -7.60
N LEU A 131 -5.64 9.35 -7.11
CA LEU A 131 -4.53 8.63 -6.51
C LEU A 131 -4.94 7.90 -5.23
N TYR A 132 -5.75 8.53 -4.36
CA TYR A 132 -6.27 7.86 -3.17
C TYR A 132 -7.09 6.63 -3.53
N ARG A 133 -8.04 6.78 -4.47
CA ARG A 133 -8.86 5.65 -4.93
C ARG A 133 -8.02 4.53 -5.51
N LYS A 134 -7.00 4.84 -6.33
CA LYS A 134 -6.10 3.83 -6.87
C LYS A 134 -5.37 3.06 -5.76
N ALA A 135 -4.88 3.73 -4.71
CA ALA A 135 -4.24 3.06 -3.57
C ALA A 135 -5.22 2.14 -2.83
N VAL A 136 -6.46 2.57 -2.64
CA VAL A 136 -7.54 1.75 -2.07
C VAL A 136 -7.86 0.56 -2.97
N ASP A 137 -8.01 0.77 -4.28
CA ASP A 137 -8.31 -0.29 -5.26
C ASP A 137 -7.23 -1.39 -5.26
N ILE A 138 -5.94 -1.01 -5.16
CA ILE A 138 -4.82 -1.96 -5.02
C ILE A 138 -5.00 -2.83 -3.78
N HIS A 139 -5.43 -2.25 -2.67
CA HIS A 139 -5.63 -2.95 -1.40
C HIS A 139 -6.88 -3.85 -1.45
N GLU A 140 -7.99 -3.34 -1.94
CA GLU A 140 -9.25 -4.08 -2.02
C GLU A 140 -9.18 -5.25 -3.02
N ASP A 141 -8.44 -5.09 -4.14
CA ASP A 141 -8.21 -6.15 -5.11
C ASP A 141 -7.44 -7.33 -4.48
N ASP A 142 -6.44 -7.05 -3.64
CA ASP A 142 -5.73 -8.11 -2.91
C ASP A 142 -6.64 -8.84 -1.92
N ILE A 143 -7.45 -8.11 -1.15
CA ILE A 143 -8.46 -8.69 -0.24
C ILE A 143 -9.42 -9.58 -1.01
N ALA A 144 -9.94 -9.11 -2.15
CA ALA A 144 -10.87 -9.85 -2.99
C ALA A 144 -10.23 -11.15 -3.53
N LYS A 145 -8.98 -11.08 -4.00
CA LYS A 145 -8.22 -12.24 -4.48
C LYS A 145 -7.98 -13.26 -3.36
N CYS A 146 -7.54 -12.81 -2.19
CA CYS A 146 -7.33 -13.67 -1.02
C CYS A 146 -8.62 -14.35 -0.58
N THR A 147 -9.74 -13.61 -0.56
CA THR A 147 -11.06 -14.15 -0.24
C THR A 147 -11.48 -15.22 -1.23
N ALA A 148 -11.37 -14.96 -2.53
CA ALA A 148 -11.71 -15.92 -3.57
C ALA A 148 -10.84 -17.19 -3.49
N ILE A 149 -9.53 -17.06 -3.27
CA ILE A 149 -8.62 -18.19 -3.07
C ILE A 149 -9.07 -19.03 -1.87
N SER A 150 -9.43 -18.38 -0.77
CA SER A 150 -9.89 -19.06 0.45
C SER A 150 -11.21 -19.82 0.22
N GLU A 151 -12.17 -19.21 -0.48
CA GLU A 151 -13.46 -19.83 -0.80
C GLU A 151 -13.28 -21.04 -1.74
N TYR A 152 -12.48 -20.90 -2.80
CA TYR A 152 -12.18 -22.04 -3.70
C TYR A 152 -11.41 -23.14 -2.97
N GLY A 153 -10.42 -22.79 -2.15
CA GLY A 153 -9.66 -23.76 -1.37
C GLY A 153 -10.53 -24.52 -0.38
N LEU A 154 -11.43 -23.82 0.31
CA LEU A 154 -12.36 -24.43 1.26
C LEU A 154 -13.26 -25.49 0.60
N SER A 155 -13.64 -25.29 -0.67
CA SER A 155 -14.47 -26.26 -1.42
C SER A 155 -13.78 -27.60 -1.66
N LEU A 156 -12.44 -27.66 -1.55
CA LEU A 156 -11.65 -28.88 -1.73
C LEU A 156 -11.44 -29.65 -0.42
N LEU A 157 -11.72 -29.04 0.72
CA LEU A 157 -11.55 -29.63 2.03
C LEU A 157 -12.83 -30.34 2.50
N LYS A 158 -12.66 -31.43 3.22
CA LYS A 158 -13.75 -32.18 3.87
C LYS A 158 -13.50 -32.20 5.38
N ASP A 159 -14.61 -32.32 6.14
CA ASP A 159 -14.50 -32.47 7.58
C ASP A 159 -13.68 -33.73 7.93
N GLY A 160 -12.59 -33.54 8.70
CA GLY A 160 -11.66 -34.61 9.07
C GLY A 160 -10.42 -34.74 8.17
N ASP A 161 -10.26 -33.90 7.14
CA ASP A 161 -9.01 -33.83 6.39
C ASP A 161 -7.91 -33.23 7.29
N GLY A 162 -6.76 -33.92 7.38
CA GLY A 162 -5.61 -33.56 8.19
C GLY A 162 -4.29 -33.57 7.42
#